data_51c09d73622cdd994e8f20c21571e40a
#
_entry.id   51c09d73622cdd994e8f20c21571e40a
#
_cell.length_a   1.000
_cell.length_b   1.000
_cell.length_c   1.000
_cell.angle_alpha   90.00
_cell.angle_beta   90.00
_cell.angle_gamma   90.00
#
_symmetry.space_group_name_H-M   'P 1'
#
loop_
_entity.id
_entity.type
_entity.pdbx_description
1 polymer ?
#
loop_
_entity_poly.entity_id
_entity_poly.type
_entity_poly.pdbx_seq_one_letter_code
_entity_poly.pdbx_strand_id
1 'polypeptide(L)'
;MTPAPRLVACLAALALPLALPACGDSTKVDENLQEEATEPKPQLGLLLTDVAIRLPAVADRPGGAYFTLQSLRDEPVRIAGASVEGVGEAQLHETKMEDGVSMMASAGTIVLDPRETVQFAPGGFHVMLFDVDPSLEAGGTTDLILTLENGDKISAIARILGPAEELPVSTTPSAPGAMEEMDHSGMASHEGMEN
;
A
#
# COMPACT_ATOMS: atom_id res chain seq x y z
N MET A 1 7.30 74.69 -22.80
CA MET A 1 7.24 75.05 -24.25
C MET A 1 6.62 73.87 -24.96
N THR A 2 5.32 74.05 -25.23
CA THR A 2 4.52 73.30 -26.23
C THR A 2 4.99 73.73 -27.64
N PRO A 3 4.75 72.98 -28.75
CA PRO A 3 3.36 72.64 -29.16
C PRO A 3 3.20 71.27 -29.85
N ALA A 4 1.95 70.77 -29.83
CA ALA A 4 1.36 69.94 -30.87
C ALA A 4 1.03 70.83 -32.10
N PRO A 5 0.45 70.41 -33.25
CA PRO A 5 -0.38 69.25 -33.58
C PRO A 5 -0.15 68.70 -35.02
N ARG A 6 -0.87 67.63 -35.46
CA ARG A 6 -1.75 67.67 -36.65
C ARG A 6 -2.25 66.30 -37.08
N LEU A 7 -3.58 66.24 -37.00
CA LEU A 7 -4.50 65.41 -37.76
C LEU A 7 -4.12 65.22 -39.25
N VAL A 8 -4.40 64.03 -39.76
CA VAL A 8 -5.11 63.83 -41.05
C VAL A 8 -5.86 62.50 -41.01
N ALA A 9 -7.15 62.61 -41.23
CA ALA A 9 -8.09 61.53 -41.46
C ALA A 9 -8.02 61.07 -42.91
N CYS A 10 -8.27 59.79 -43.17
CA CYS A 10 -8.97 59.39 -44.39
C CYS A 10 -9.60 58.01 -44.25
N LEU A 11 -10.89 58.01 -44.53
CA LEU A 11 -11.84 56.93 -44.73
C LEU A 11 -11.38 55.91 -45.73
N ALA A 12 -11.72 54.65 -45.53
CA ALA A 12 -12.44 53.83 -46.53
C ALA A 12 -12.99 52.57 -45.90
N ALA A 13 -14.28 52.42 -45.92
CA ALA A 13 -15.09 51.27 -45.58
C ALA A 13 -14.92 50.18 -46.65
N LEU A 14 -14.73 48.93 -46.25
CA LEU A 14 -15.17 47.80 -47.04
C LEU A 14 -15.61 46.66 -46.11
N ALA A 15 -16.90 46.55 -45.96
CA ALA A 15 -17.55 45.46 -45.27
C ALA A 15 -17.50 44.19 -46.14
N LEU A 16 -16.95 43.12 -45.61
CA LEU A 16 -17.14 41.78 -46.16
C LEU A 16 -17.55 40.87 -45.03
N PRO A 17 -18.77 40.26 -45.04
CA PRO A 17 -19.16 39.27 -44.05
C PRO A 17 -18.49 37.94 -44.43
N LEU A 18 -17.46 37.55 -43.68
CA LEU A 18 -16.96 36.20 -43.73
C LEU A 18 -17.80 35.37 -42.74
N ALA A 19 -18.67 34.53 -43.31
CA ALA A 19 -19.33 33.45 -42.58
C ALA A 19 -18.27 32.49 -42.10
N LEU A 20 -18.00 32.47 -40.80
CA LEU A 20 -17.26 31.38 -40.17
C LEU A 20 -18.23 30.21 -39.94
N PRO A 21 -17.89 29.02 -40.44
CA PRO A 21 -18.56 27.83 -39.97
C PRO A 21 -18.18 27.63 -38.50
N ALA A 22 -19.20 27.65 -37.64
CA ALA A 22 -19.07 27.16 -36.27
C ALA A 22 -18.84 25.66 -36.33
N CYS A 23 -17.57 25.24 -36.43
CA CYS A 23 -17.17 23.91 -35.95
C CYS A 23 -17.26 24.00 -34.43
N GLY A 24 -18.36 23.50 -33.92
CA GLY A 24 -18.48 23.12 -32.53
C GLY A 24 -17.52 21.93 -32.29
N ASP A 25 -16.27 22.25 -31.97
CA ASP A 25 -15.40 21.32 -31.30
C ASP A 25 -15.92 21.25 -29.85
N SER A 26 -16.85 20.34 -29.66
CA SER A 26 -17.10 19.83 -28.32
C SER A 26 -15.83 19.12 -27.90
N THR A 27 -14.91 19.86 -27.32
CA THR A 27 -13.94 19.28 -26.40
C THR A 27 -14.77 18.53 -25.36
N LYS A 28 -15.01 17.25 -25.64
CA LYS A 28 -15.28 16.30 -24.60
C LYS A 28 -14.07 16.43 -23.68
N VAL A 29 -14.25 17.18 -22.63
CA VAL A 29 -13.46 17.00 -21.43
C VAL A 29 -13.74 15.56 -21.08
N ASP A 30 -12.79 14.68 -21.37
CA ASP A 30 -12.78 13.33 -20.85
C ASP A 30 -12.71 13.49 -19.33
N GLU A 31 -13.88 13.57 -18.75
CA GLU A 31 -14.15 13.49 -17.31
C GLU A 31 -13.94 12.04 -16.84
N ASN A 32 -12.96 11.40 -17.44
CA ASN A 32 -12.47 10.10 -17.04
C ASN A 32 -11.10 10.24 -16.34
N LEU A 33 -11.00 11.24 -15.45
CA LEU A 33 -10.13 11.13 -14.30
C LEU A 33 -10.85 10.25 -13.27
N GLN A 34 -11.29 9.08 -13.69
CA GLN A 34 -11.40 7.97 -12.80
C GLN A 34 -9.98 7.76 -12.28
N GLU A 35 -9.82 8.07 -11.01
CA GLU A 35 -8.78 7.52 -10.17
C GLU A 35 -8.60 6.07 -10.60
N GLU A 36 -7.64 5.85 -11.49
CA GLU A 36 -7.16 4.51 -11.80
C GLU A 36 -6.54 4.04 -10.49
N ALA A 37 -7.39 3.46 -9.65
CA ALA A 37 -6.93 2.64 -8.55
C ALA A 37 -5.96 1.65 -9.21
N THR A 38 -4.68 1.95 -9.10
CA THR A 38 -3.63 1.20 -9.79
C THR A 38 -3.71 -0.22 -9.26
N GLU A 39 -4.38 -1.09 -10.01
CA GLU A 39 -4.46 -2.51 -9.64
C GLU A 39 -3.04 -3.02 -9.41
N PRO A 40 -2.80 -3.72 -8.30
CA PRO A 40 -1.48 -4.22 -7.98
C PRO A 40 -0.99 -5.14 -9.10
N LYS A 41 0.16 -4.80 -9.69
CA LYS A 41 0.78 -5.55 -10.79
C LYS A 41 1.95 -6.37 -10.26
N PRO A 42 2.10 -7.64 -10.67
CA PRO A 42 3.27 -8.43 -10.30
C PRO A 42 4.56 -7.77 -10.81
N GLN A 43 5.55 -7.67 -9.96
CA GLN A 43 6.89 -7.22 -10.28
C GLN A 43 7.88 -8.34 -9.95
N LEU A 44 8.74 -8.70 -10.89
CA LEU A 44 9.71 -9.79 -10.72
C LEU A 44 9.09 -11.11 -10.26
N GLY A 45 7.82 -11.36 -10.61
CA GLY A 45 7.09 -12.54 -10.14
C GLY A 45 6.65 -12.48 -8.68
N LEU A 46 6.59 -11.30 -8.10
CA LEU A 46 6.05 -11.01 -6.77
C LEU A 46 4.88 -10.05 -6.89
N LEU A 47 3.86 -10.24 -6.09
CA LEU A 47 2.68 -9.39 -6.02
C LEU A 47 2.54 -8.82 -4.62
N LEU A 48 2.52 -7.49 -4.53
CA LEU A 48 2.22 -6.74 -3.31
C LEU A 48 0.77 -6.25 -3.35
N THR A 49 -0.01 -6.56 -2.31
CA THR A 49 -1.39 -6.10 -2.16
C THR A 49 -1.65 -5.55 -0.77
N ASP A 50 -2.71 -4.78 -0.61
CA ASP A 50 -3.18 -4.20 0.66
C ASP A 50 -2.10 -3.42 1.40
N VAL A 51 -1.27 -2.70 0.65
CA VAL A 51 -0.12 -2.02 1.21
C VAL A 51 -0.58 -0.78 1.97
N ALA A 52 -0.26 -0.75 3.26
CA ALA A 52 -0.58 0.37 4.13
C ALA A 52 0.55 0.64 5.12
N ILE A 53 0.77 1.90 5.43
CA ILE A 53 1.57 2.31 6.58
C ILE A 53 0.65 2.91 7.62
N ARG A 54 0.88 2.60 8.88
CA ARG A 54 0.20 3.21 10.02
C ARG A 54 1.15 4.16 10.72
N LEU A 55 0.73 5.40 10.81
CA LEU A 55 1.48 6.43 11.51
C LEU A 55 1.54 6.15 13.02
N PRO A 56 2.61 6.58 13.70
CA PRO A 56 2.70 6.44 15.15
C PRO A 56 1.63 7.28 15.85
N ALA A 57 1.09 6.75 16.95
CA ALA A 57 0.10 7.47 17.77
C ALA A 57 0.72 8.64 18.56
N VAL A 58 2.02 8.61 18.76
CA VAL A 58 2.80 9.61 19.50
C VAL A 58 4.06 9.89 18.69
N ALA A 59 4.45 11.15 18.60
CA ALA A 59 5.71 11.55 17.97
C ALA A 59 6.89 10.77 18.58
N ASP A 60 7.92 10.54 17.78
CA ASP A 60 9.14 9.81 18.15
C ASP A 60 8.91 8.32 18.52
N ARG A 61 7.72 7.78 18.24
CA ARG A 61 7.46 6.34 18.31
C ARG A 61 7.48 5.73 16.90
N PRO A 62 7.83 4.45 16.78
CA PRO A 62 7.80 3.81 15.47
C PRO A 62 6.38 3.65 14.95
N GLY A 63 6.22 3.85 13.64
CA GLY A 63 5.05 3.42 12.88
C GLY A 63 5.19 1.98 12.43
N GLY A 64 4.27 1.51 11.56
CA GLY A 64 4.33 0.17 11.01
C GLY A 64 3.85 0.10 9.57
N ALA A 65 4.48 -0.74 8.74
CA ALA A 65 3.96 -1.05 7.43
C ALA A 65 3.48 -2.51 7.37
N TYR A 66 2.37 -2.68 6.68
CA TYR A 66 1.59 -3.92 6.58
C TYR A 66 1.17 -4.13 5.13
N PHE A 67 1.22 -5.37 4.68
CA PHE A 67 0.90 -5.73 3.30
C PHE A 67 0.78 -7.24 3.16
N THR A 68 0.25 -7.69 2.04
CA THR A 68 0.31 -9.09 1.64
C THR A 68 1.32 -9.23 0.50
N LEU A 69 2.25 -10.16 0.63
CA LEU A 69 3.25 -10.48 -0.37
C LEU A 69 3.05 -11.91 -0.87
N GLN A 70 2.78 -12.04 -2.17
CA GLN A 70 2.60 -13.33 -2.83
C GLN A 70 3.76 -13.58 -3.81
N SER A 71 4.37 -14.75 -3.71
CA SER A 71 5.31 -15.25 -4.70
C SER A 71 4.55 -15.97 -5.83
N LEU A 72 4.78 -15.55 -7.06
CA LEU A 72 4.33 -16.22 -8.29
C LEU A 72 5.48 -17.00 -8.94
N ARG A 73 6.62 -17.11 -8.24
CA ARG A 73 7.83 -17.81 -8.71
C ARG A 73 7.78 -19.28 -8.33
N ASP A 74 8.53 -20.08 -9.07
CA ASP A 74 8.74 -21.50 -8.78
C ASP A 74 10.02 -21.75 -7.95
N GLU A 75 10.69 -20.68 -7.55
CA GLU A 75 11.90 -20.68 -6.73
C GLU A 75 11.70 -19.81 -5.48
N PRO A 76 12.36 -20.16 -4.36
CA PRO A 76 12.31 -19.35 -3.15
C PRO A 76 12.83 -17.93 -3.39
N VAL A 77 12.20 -16.96 -2.73
CA VAL A 77 12.59 -15.55 -2.77
C VAL A 77 13.02 -15.10 -1.37
N ARG A 78 14.06 -14.29 -1.30
CA ARG A 78 14.60 -13.77 -0.05
C ARG A 78 14.44 -12.26 0.00
N ILE A 79 13.71 -11.77 0.99
CA ILE A 79 13.53 -10.35 1.26
C ILE A 79 14.59 -9.94 2.28
N ALA A 80 15.50 -9.07 1.86
CA ALA A 80 16.62 -8.62 2.69
C ALA A 80 16.33 -7.32 3.44
N GLY A 81 15.37 -6.52 2.98
CA GLY A 81 15.06 -5.25 3.62
C GLY A 81 13.85 -4.56 3.02
N ALA A 82 13.46 -3.48 3.68
CA ALA A 82 12.38 -2.59 3.24
C ALA A 82 12.82 -1.13 3.37
N SER A 83 12.21 -0.25 2.59
CA SER A 83 12.30 1.20 2.75
C SER A 83 10.96 1.84 2.38
N VAL A 84 10.67 2.99 2.98
CA VAL A 84 9.45 3.76 2.73
C VAL A 84 9.86 5.20 2.48
N GLU A 85 9.31 5.83 1.45
CA GLU A 85 9.58 7.24 1.19
C GLU A 85 9.05 8.12 2.35
N GLY A 86 9.85 9.09 2.79
CA GLY A 86 9.52 9.91 3.96
C GLY A 86 9.75 9.21 5.31
N VAL A 87 10.47 8.09 5.35
CA VAL A 87 10.83 7.36 6.57
C VAL A 87 12.35 7.19 6.62
N GLY A 88 12.95 7.54 7.75
CA GLY A 88 14.41 7.50 7.92
C GLY A 88 14.95 6.07 7.96
N GLU A 89 14.28 5.15 8.64
CA GLU A 89 14.68 3.75 8.72
C GLU A 89 13.46 2.82 8.74
N ALA A 90 13.52 1.73 7.97
CA ALA A 90 12.51 0.68 7.95
C ALA A 90 13.16 -0.67 8.23
N GLN A 91 12.67 -1.39 9.23
CA GLN A 91 13.23 -2.67 9.69
C GLN A 91 12.20 -3.79 9.59
N LEU A 92 12.60 -4.94 9.07
CA LEU A 92 11.80 -6.17 9.07
C LEU A 92 11.78 -6.77 10.47
N HIS A 93 10.61 -6.93 11.05
CA HIS A 93 10.38 -7.49 12.37
C HIS A 93 9.41 -8.67 12.31
N GLU A 94 9.52 -9.53 13.31
CA GLU A 94 8.60 -10.64 13.54
C GLU A 94 8.17 -10.64 15.01
N THR A 95 6.89 -10.84 15.23
CA THR A 95 6.35 -11.10 16.56
C THR A 95 6.16 -12.59 16.73
N LYS A 96 6.77 -13.18 17.76
CA LYS A 96 6.64 -14.59 18.13
C LYS A 96 6.03 -14.72 19.50
N MET A 97 5.31 -15.80 19.71
CA MET A 97 4.85 -16.21 21.04
C MET A 97 5.84 -17.23 21.60
N GLU A 98 6.52 -16.87 22.68
CA GLU A 98 7.39 -17.79 23.44
C GLU A 98 6.86 -17.88 24.88
N ASP A 99 6.57 -19.06 25.36
CA ASP A 99 6.04 -19.35 26.69
C ASP A 99 4.81 -18.48 27.08
N GLY A 100 3.96 -18.15 26.10
CA GLY A 100 2.78 -17.30 26.30
C GLY A 100 3.07 -15.81 26.36
N VAL A 101 4.31 -15.39 26.11
CA VAL A 101 4.74 -13.99 26.02
C VAL A 101 4.97 -13.62 24.57
N SER A 102 4.40 -12.49 24.15
CA SER A 102 4.64 -11.93 22.84
C SER A 102 6.00 -11.21 22.82
N MET A 103 6.92 -11.70 21.98
CA MET A 103 8.23 -11.11 21.80
C MET A 103 8.38 -10.62 20.37
N MET A 104 8.92 -9.42 20.21
CA MET A 104 9.21 -8.81 18.91
C MET A 104 10.72 -8.77 18.70
N ALA A 105 11.17 -9.24 17.55
CA ALA A 105 12.59 -9.26 17.19
C ALA A 105 12.77 -8.90 15.72
N SER A 106 13.99 -8.49 15.34
CA SER A 106 14.35 -8.33 13.93
C SER A 106 14.23 -9.69 13.22
N ALA A 107 13.51 -9.71 12.10
CA ALA A 107 13.31 -10.92 11.31
C ALA A 107 14.53 -11.27 10.42
N GLY A 108 15.46 -10.31 10.24
CA GLY A 108 16.57 -10.49 9.30
C GLY A 108 16.05 -10.70 7.86
N THR A 109 16.59 -11.69 7.17
CA THR A 109 16.12 -12.05 5.83
C THR A 109 14.90 -12.97 5.93
N ILE A 110 13.79 -12.56 5.32
CA ILE A 110 12.56 -13.36 5.26
C ILE A 110 12.57 -14.16 3.96
N VAL A 111 12.34 -15.47 4.06
CA VAL A 111 12.29 -16.39 2.93
C VAL A 111 10.84 -16.70 2.60
N LEU A 112 10.47 -16.50 1.34
CA LEU A 112 9.20 -16.96 0.78
C LEU A 112 9.46 -18.20 -0.04
N ASP A 113 8.74 -19.27 0.25
CA ASP A 113 8.76 -20.49 -0.55
C ASP A 113 8.08 -20.27 -1.93
N PRO A 114 8.29 -21.16 -2.89
CA PRO A 114 7.61 -21.09 -4.18
C PRO A 114 6.10 -21.03 -4.02
N ARG A 115 5.48 -20.07 -4.69
CA ARG A 115 4.01 -19.85 -4.69
C ARG A 115 3.42 -19.52 -3.31
N GLU A 116 4.25 -19.21 -2.33
CA GLU A 116 3.81 -18.83 -0.98
C GLU A 116 3.21 -17.43 -0.96
N THR A 117 2.26 -17.25 -0.04
CA THR A 117 1.71 -15.94 0.33
C THR A 117 2.02 -15.71 1.80
N VAL A 118 2.71 -14.60 2.08
CA VAL A 118 3.03 -14.16 3.45
C VAL A 118 2.30 -12.86 3.72
N GLN A 119 1.60 -12.81 4.84
CA GLN A 119 0.93 -11.61 5.32
C GLN A 119 1.80 -10.90 6.35
N PHE A 120 2.13 -9.65 6.06
CA PHE A 120 2.76 -8.74 7.01
C PHE A 120 1.66 -8.02 7.79
N ALA A 121 1.42 -8.46 9.01
CA ALA A 121 0.32 -8.01 9.84
C ALA A 121 0.73 -7.93 11.33
N PRO A 122 -0.01 -7.18 12.17
CA PRO A 122 0.21 -7.18 13.61
C PRO A 122 0.18 -8.60 14.20
N GLY A 123 1.16 -8.93 15.02
CA GLY A 123 1.29 -10.26 15.62
C GLY A 123 2.08 -11.28 14.79
N GLY A 124 2.51 -10.93 13.59
CA GLY A 124 3.38 -11.71 12.73
C GLY A 124 4.53 -10.88 12.19
N PHE A 125 4.90 -11.12 10.92
CA PHE A 125 5.83 -10.26 10.21
C PHE A 125 5.23 -8.86 10.01
N HIS A 126 6.07 -7.84 10.13
CA HIS A 126 5.71 -6.45 9.86
C HIS A 126 6.99 -5.62 9.63
N VAL A 127 6.83 -4.42 9.09
CA VAL A 127 7.95 -3.48 8.95
C VAL A 127 7.78 -2.39 10.00
N MET A 128 8.76 -2.20 10.87
CA MET A 128 8.81 -1.07 11.78
C MET A 128 9.41 0.15 11.09
N LEU A 129 8.77 1.29 11.25
CA LEU A 129 9.13 2.56 10.62
C LEU A 129 9.61 3.53 11.68
N PHE A 130 10.89 3.93 11.60
CA PHE A 130 11.51 4.89 12.50
C PHE A 130 11.76 6.21 11.78
N ASP A 131 11.80 7.29 12.53
CA ASP A 131 12.04 8.64 11.99
C ASP A 131 11.07 8.98 10.84
N VAL A 132 9.78 8.81 11.12
CA VAL A 132 8.69 9.10 10.18
C VAL A 132 8.59 10.61 10.00
N ASP A 133 8.71 11.08 8.74
CA ASP A 133 8.60 12.50 8.42
C ASP A 133 7.20 13.03 8.79
N PRO A 134 7.11 14.15 9.53
CA PRO A 134 5.83 14.75 9.89
C PRO A 134 4.96 15.20 8.71
N SER A 135 5.51 15.28 7.52
CA SER A 135 4.76 15.58 6.28
C SER A 135 3.89 14.42 5.79
N LEU A 136 4.14 13.20 6.30
CA LEU A 136 3.29 12.05 6.00
C LEU A 136 1.99 12.15 6.80
N GLU A 137 0.89 12.39 6.11
CA GLU A 137 -0.42 12.59 6.72
C GLU A 137 -1.38 11.43 6.40
N ALA A 138 -2.24 11.08 7.35
CA ALA A 138 -3.28 10.07 7.15
C ALA A 138 -4.20 10.44 5.97
N GLY A 139 -4.55 9.46 5.17
CA GLY A 139 -5.31 9.64 3.92
C GLY A 139 -4.45 9.89 2.69
N GLY A 140 -3.14 10.17 2.86
CA GLY A 140 -2.18 10.26 1.77
C GLY A 140 -1.67 8.90 1.29
N THR A 141 -0.66 8.95 0.43
CA THR A 141 0.04 7.77 -0.09
C THR A 141 1.55 8.00 -0.08
N THR A 142 2.31 6.92 -0.03
CA THR A 142 3.76 6.92 -0.14
C THR A 142 4.24 5.63 -0.80
N ASP A 143 5.51 5.55 -1.20
CA ASP A 143 6.09 4.36 -1.81
C ASP A 143 6.72 3.43 -0.76
N LEU A 144 6.28 2.18 -0.72
CA LEU A 144 6.96 1.08 -0.03
C LEU A 144 7.82 0.34 -1.05
N ILE A 145 9.08 0.12 -0.71
CA ILE A 145 10.04 -0.61 -1.54
C ILE A 145 10.57 -1.79 -0.72
N LEU A 146 10.49 -2.99 -1.27
CA LEU A 146 11.15 -4.18 -0.75
C LEU A 146 12.41 -4.47 -1.55
N THR A 147 13.50 -4.77 -0.85
CA THR A 147 14.79 -5.13 -1.44
C THR A 147 15.01 -6.63 -1.28
N LEU A 148 15.26 -7.31 -2.38
CA LEU A 148 15.59 -8.72 -2.41
C LEU A 148 17.09 -8.94 -2.11
N GLU A 149 17.46 -10.14 -1.68
CA GLU A 149 18.85 -10.49 -1.35
C GLU A 149 19.81 -10.33 -2.56
N ASN A 150 19.31 -10.51 -3.77
CA ASN A 150 20.07 -10.31 -5.00
C ASN A 150 20.22 -8.83 -5.41
N GLY A 151 19.67 -7.90 -4.62
CA GLY A 151 19.69 -6.47 -4.86
C GLY A 151 18.53 -5.93 -5.72
N ASP A 152 17.68 -6.79 -6.26
CA ASP A 152 16.47 -6.36 -6.97
C ASP A 152 15.51 -5.66 -6.01
N LYS A 153 14.67 -4.80 -6.56
CA LYS A 153 13.66 -4.05 -5.80
C LYS A 153 12.29 -4.18 -6.44
N ILE A 154 11.29 -4.28 -5.60
CA ILE A 154 9.89 -4.15 -5.98
C ILE A 154 9.27 -3.04 -5.16
N SER A 155 8.30 -2.32 -5.72
CA SER A 155 7.64 -1.22 -5.03
C SER A 155 6.13 -1.27 -5.19
N ALA A 156 5.43 -0.68 -4.23
CA ALA A 156 4.00 -0.48 -4.31
C ALA A 156 3.62 0.81 -3.58
N ILE A 157 2.55 1.44 -4.05
CA ILE A 157 1.95 2.59 -3.38
C ILE A 157 1.27 2.09 -2.09
N ALA A 158 1.69 2.63 -0.96
CA ALA A 158 1.14 2.37 0.35
C ALA A 158 0.16 3.48 0.73
N ARG A 159 -1.01 3.11 1.26
CA ARG A 159 -1.93 4.07 1.87
C ARG A 159 -1.41 4.46 3.25
N ILE A 160 -1.48 5.73 3.58
CA ILE A 160 -1.11 6.24 4.90
C ILE A 160 -2.35 6.24 5.78
N LEU A 161 -2.30 5.47 6.86
CA LEU A 161 -3.37 5.32 7.85
C LEU A 161 -3.02 6.07 9.13
N GLY A 162 -4.03 6.65 9.75
CA GLY A 162 -3.92 7.17 11.10
C GLY A 162 -3.72 6.06 12.15
N PRO A 163 -3.33 6.42 13.38
CA PRO A 163 -3.00 5.43 14.42
C PRO A 163 -4.14 4.48 14.78
N ALA A 164 -5.39 4.92 14.65
CA ALA A 164 -6.59 4.17 15.04
C ALA A 164 -7.37 3.60 13.84
N GLU A 165 -6.90 3.83 12.61
CA GLU A 165 -7.56 3.29 11.43
C GLU A 165 -7.33 1.80 11.28
N GLU A 166 -8.33 1.11 10.72
CA GLU A 166 -8.23 -0.32 10.44
C GLU A 166 -7.32 -0.57 9.24
N LEU A 167 -6.54 -1.65 9.32
CA LEU A 167 -5.72 -2.09 8.20
C LEU A 167 -6.62 -2.65 7.09
N PRO A 168 -6.27 -2.45 5.82
CA PRO A 168 -6.94 -3.14 4.73
C PRO A 168 -6.70 -4.65 4.90
N VAL A 169 -7.79 -5.39 5.05
CA VAL A 169 -7.71 -6.85 5.15
C VAL A 169 -8.00 -7.44 3.77
N SER A 170 -7.02 -8.12 3.19
CA SER A 170 -7.33 -9.08 2.13
C SER A 170 -8.09 -10.24 2.74
N THR A 171 -9.30 -10.48 2.24
CA THR A 171 -10.07 -11.70 2.51
C THR A 171 -9.52 -12.92 1.78
N THR A 172 -8.23 -12.90 1.41
CA THR A 172 -7.59 -14.12 0.93
C THR A 172 -7.30 -14.97 2.16
N PRO A 173 -7.97 -16.12 2.34
CA PRO A 173 -7.70 -16.97 3.48
C PRO A 173 -6.24 -17.42 3.41
N SER A 174 -5.43 -16.98 4.38
CA SER A 174 -4.19 -17.66 4.70
C SER A 174 -4.55 -19.13 4.86
N ALA A 175 -3.88 -20.01 4.13
CA ALA A 175 -4.13 -21.45 4.22
C ALA A 175 -4.13 -21.86 5.70
N PRO A 176 -5.17 -22.49 6.21
CA PRO A 176 -5.20 -22.91 7.60
C PRO A 176 -4.13 -23.99 7.76
N GLY A 177 -3.08 -23.67 8.50
CA GLY A 177 -2.30 -24.70 9.15
C GLY A 177 -3.31 -25.56 9.91
N ALA A 178 -3.32 -26.85 9.61
CA ALA A 178 -4.25 -27.84 10.11
C ALA A 178 -4.50 -27.67 11.63
N MET A 179 -5.65 -27.09 11.97
CA MET A 179 -6.26 -27.38 13.26
C MET A 179 -6.98 -28.71 13.04
N GLU A 180 -6.35 -29.80 13.51
CA GLU A 180 -7.04 -31.04 13.74
C GLU A 180 -8.23 -30.72 14.63
N GLU A 181 -9.43 -30.90 14.08
CA GLU A 181 -10.67 -30.97 14.83
C GLU A 181 -10.50 -32.11 15.83
N MET A 182 -10.24 -31.77 17.10
CA MET A 182 -10.45 -32.71 18.19
C MET A 182 -11.95 -32.92 18.31
N ASP A 183 -12.40 -34.00 17.69
CA ASP A 183 -13.70 -34.59 17.88
C ASP A 183 -13.93 -34.90 19.38
N HIS A 184 -14.71 -34.07 20.03
CA HIS A 184 -15.21 -34.31 21.40
C HIS A 184 -16.53 -35.09 21.41
N SER A 185 -16.74 -36.03 20.50
CA SER A 185 -17.86 -36.96 20.54
C SER A 185 -17.45 -38.27 21.23
N GLY A 186 -17.36 -38.27 22.55
CA GLY A 186 -17.01 -39.48 23.26
C GLY A 186 -17.12 -39.41 24.79
N MET A 187 -18.17 -38.82 25.35
CA MET A 187 -18.53 -39.08 26.74
C MET A 187 -20.05 -39.05 26.92
N ALA A 188 -20.65 -40.12 26.49
CA ALA A 188 -21.99 -40.47 26.94
C ALA A 188 -21.92 -41.86 27.61
N SER A 189 -22.54 -41.95 28.77
CA SER A 189 -22.99 -43.15 29.50
C SER A 189 -21.95 -43.86 30.37
N HIS A 190 -21.95 -43.50 31.65
CA HIS A 190 -21.87 -44.46 32.73
C HIS A 190 -23.15 -44.37 33.56
N GLU A 191 -24.16 -45.14 33.12
CA GLU A 191 -25.25 -45.56 33.99
C GLU A 191 -24.81 -46.71 34.85
N GLY A 192 -25.05 -46.58 36.15
CA GLY A 192 -25.62 -47.60 37.05
C GLY A 192 -24.81 -48.85 37.32
N MET A 193 -24.37 -48.99 38.54
CA MET A 193 -24.57 -50.27 39.27
C MET A 193 -24.63 -50.02 40.73
N GLU A 194 -25.88 -50.17 41.21
CA GLU A 194 -26.16 -50.49 42.60
C GLU A 194 -25.53 -51.86 43.01
N ASN A 195 -24.86 -51.90 44.11
CA ASN A 195 -25.15 -52.93 45.18
C ASN A 195 -24.26 -52.65 46.40
#